data_52f27ab10fc29f502dabe69d8ab52b27
#
_entry.id   52f27ab10fc29f502dabe69d8ab52b27
#
_cell.length_a   1.000
_cell.length_b   1.000
_cell.length_c   1.000
_cell.angle_alpha   90.00
_cell.angle_beta   90.00
_cell.angle_gamma   90.00
#
_symmetry.space_group_name_H-M   'P 1'
#
loop_
_entity.id
_entity.type
_entity.pdbx_description
1 polymer ?
#
loop_
_entity_poly.entity_id
_entity_poly.type
_entity_poly.pdbx_seq_one_letter_code
_entity_poly.pdbx_strand_id
1 'polypeptide(L)'
;YHIRMDMDSNLMHYPQYPIIKTQLHDVTNYAEHPAGQNIVVAIMSYKGYNMEDGVILNKSSVQRGLARSSYFRPVSAELLRYSGGLTDELEIPDKETKGYRTEAEYKFLEEDGIIYPEAKLNEGDVVIGRTSPPRFLNSLDEYNLSVGVRRESSVALKHGEKGTADFVF
;
A
#
# COMPACT_ATOMS: atom_id res chain seq x y z
N TYR A 1 -14.24 -3.48 -2.08
CA TYR A 1 -12.90 -2.94 -2.30
C TYR A 1 -11.98 -3.93 -3.03
N HIS A 2 -12.26 -5.21 -2.98
CA HIS A 2 -11.48 -6.24 -3.69
C HIS A 2 -11.62 -6.22 -5.23
N ILE A 3 -12.63 -5.55 -5.76
CA ILE A 3 -12.89 -5.49 -7.20
C ILE A 3 -12.36 -4.20 -7.84
N ARG A 4 -11.89 -3.27 -7.06
CA ARG A 4 -11.34 -1.99 -7.54
C ARG A 4 -9.88 -1.86 -7.17
N MET A 5 -9.06 -1.47 -8.14
CA MET A 5 -7.65 -1.13 -7.95
C MET A 5 -7.54 0.39 -7.81
N ASP A 6 -7.80 0.90 -6.62
CA ASP A 6 -7.59 2.31 -6.32
C ASP A 6 -6.16 2.53 -5.82
N MET A 7 -5.55 3.67 -6.13
CA MET A 7 -4.19 4.00 -5.67
C MET A 7 -4.10 4.09 -4.15
N ASP A 8 -5.12 4.69 -3.53
CA ASP A 8 -5.29 4.76 -2.08
C ASP A 8 -6.78 4.67 -1.79
N SER A 9 -7.15 3.91 -0.77
CA SER A 9 -8.55 3.82 -0.35
C SER A 9 -8.69 3.78 1.16
N ASN A 10 -9.76 4.39 1.65
CA ASN A 10 -10.17 4.31 3.04
C ASN A 10 -11.52 3.62 3.12
N LEU A 11 -11.59 2.52 3.82
CA LEU A 11 -12.83 1.83 4.09
C LEU A 11 -13.35 2.22 5.47
N MET A 12 -14.48 2.92 5.51
CA MET A 12 -15.13 3.31 6.76
C MET A 12 -15.81 2.09 7.40
N HIS A 13 -15.52 1.84 8.68
CA HIS A 13 -16.02 0.64 9.37
C HIS A 13 -17.51 0.67 9.67
N TYR A 14 -18.05 1.83 10.01
CA TYR A 14 -19.46 2.00 10.40
C TYR A 14 -20.11 3.11 9.59
N PRO A 15 -20.26 2.95 8.27
CA PRO A 15 -20.92 3.95 7.45
C PRO A 15 -22.40 4.03 7.79
N GLN A 16 -22.96 5.22 7.72
CA GLN A 16 -24.37 5.46 7.99
C GLN A 16 -25.01 6.15 6.79
N TYR A 17 -26.28 5.84 6.59
CA TYR A 17 -27.09 6.54 5.60
C TYR A 17 -27.29 8.01 6.06
N PRO A 18 -27.10 9.00 5.19
CA PRO A 18 -27.22 10.39 5.57
C PRO A 18 -28.70 10.75 5.93
N ILE A 19 -28.87 11.58 6.95
CA ILE A 19 -30.18 12.10 7.33
C ILE A 19 -30.76 12.99 6.24
N ILE A 20 -29.90 13.77 5.57
CA ILE A 20 -30.27 14.65 4.47
C ILE A 20 -29.55 14.19 3.22
N LYS A 21 -30.29 14.06 2.12
CA LYS A 21 -29.75 13.67 0.82
C LYS A 21 -30.18 14.64 -0.28
N THR A 22 -29.41 14.68 -1.35
CA THR A 22 -29.74 15.37 -2.59
C THR A 22 -30.28 14.37 -3.62
N GLN A 23 -30.87 14.86 -4.70
CA GLN A 23 -31.30 14.01 -5.81
C GLN A 23 -30.15 13.20 -6.43
N LEU A 24 -28.92 13.71 -6.37
CA LEU A 24 -27.74 13.01 -6.89
C LEU A 24 -27.44 11.72 -6.13
N HIS A 25 -27.81 11.61 -4.87
CA HIS A 25 -27.64 10.35 -4.11
C HIS A 25 -28.42 9.19 -4.76
N ASP A 26 -29.62 9.48 -5.21
CA ASP A 26 -30.46 8.45 -5.85
C ASP A 26 -29.98 8.12 -7.27
N VAL A 27 -29.53 9.12 -8.03
CA VAL A 27 -29.05 8.95 -9.40
C VAL A 27 -27.71 8.20 -9.45
N THR A 28 -26.83 8.44 -8.49
CA THR A 28 -25.50 7.80 -8.41
C THR A 28 -25.47 6.50 -7.62
N ASN A 29 -26.61 6.07 -7.08
CA ASN A 29 -26.71 4.94 -6.14
C ASN A 29 -25.74 5.03 -4.94
N TYR A 30 -25.41 6.27 -4.53
CA TYR A 30 -24.49 6.51 -3.41
C TYR A 30 -25.00 5.91 -2.10
N ALA A 31 -26.29 5.74 -1.97
CA ALA A 31 -26.93 5.12 -0.81
C ALA A 31 -26.50 3.66 -0.58
N GLU A 32 -26.09 2.96 -1.62
CA GLU A 32 -25.60 1.57 -1.51
C GLU A 32 -24.20 1.50 -0.87
N HIS A 33 -23.43 2.59 -0.97
CA HIS A 33 -22.08 2.70 -0.43
C HIS A 33 -21.87 4.04 0.30
N PRO A 34 -22.59 4.28 1.41
CA PRO A 34 -22.45 5.54 2.14
C PRO A 34 -21.05 5.67 2.73
N ALA A 35 -20.51 6.89 2.73
CA ALA A 35 -19.15 7.18 3.20
C ALA A 35 -19.16 8.29 4.27
N GLY A 36 -19.97 8.14 5.29
CA GLY A 36 -20.06 9.11 6.36
C GLY A 36 -20.79 8.58 7.57
N GLN A 37 -20.87 9.40 8.60
CA GLN A 37 -21.60 9.11 9.82
C GLN A 37 -22.42 10.34 10.24
N ASN A 38 -23.58 10.09 10.83
CA ASN A 38 -24.39 11.16 11.40
C ASN A 38 -23.88 11.48 12.80
N ILE A 39 -23.54 12.74 13.05
CA ILE A 39 -23.02 13.20 14.33
C ILE A 39 -23.86 14.35 14.88
N VAL A 40 -23.95 14.40 16.21
CA VAL A 40 -24.52 15.57 16.91
C VAL A 40 -23.41 16.57 17.12
N VAL A 41 -23.58 17.77 16.58
CA VAL A 41 -22.57 18.84 16.64
C VAL A 41 -23.10 19.98 17.54
N ALA A 42 -22.30 20.37 18.51
CA ALA A 42 -22.52 21.58 19.29
C ALA A 42 -21.52 22.66 18.89
N ILE A 43 -22.00 23.77 18.35
CA ILE A 43 -21.16 24.92 17.99
C ILE A 43 -21.06 25.84 19.18
N MET A 44 -20.04 25.67 20.00
CA MET A 44 -19.83 26.43 21.23
C MET A 44 -18.34 26.48 21.60
N SER A 45 -17.97 27.47 22.38
CA SER A 45 -16.66 27.43 23.05
C SER A 45 -16.72 26.51 24.27
N TYR A 46 -15.80 25.55 24.34
CA TYR A 46 -15.67 24.66 25.49
C TYR A 46 -14.38 24.96 26.25
N LYS A 47 -14.44 25.90 27.21
CA LYS A 47 -13.29 26.32 28.03
C LYS A 47 -12.02 26.69 27.20
N GLY A 48 -12.20 27.13 25.97
CA GLY A 48 -11.12 27.49 25.07
C GLY A 48 -10.35 26.31 24.41
N TYR A 49 -10.65 25.05 24.72
CA TYR A 49 -9.96 23.90 24.16
C TYR A 49 -10.26 23.62 22.69
N ASN A 50 -11.30 24.21 22.14
CA ASN A 50 -11.72 24.11 20.75
C ASN A 50 -11.58 25.43 19.99
N MET A 51 -10.66 26.28 20.40
CA MET A 51 -10.34 27.51 19.66
C MET A 51 -9.58 27.19 18.39
N GLU A 52 -9.79 28.02 17.35
CA GLU A 52 -9.18 27.88 16.04
C GLU A 52 -9.49 26.48 15.42
N ASP A 53 -8.49 25.65 15.24
CA ASP A 53 -8.63 24.32 14.61
C ASP A 53 -8.89 23.19 15.62
N GLY A 54 -9.08 23.51 16.89
CA GLY A 54 -9.32 22.53 17.93
C GLY A 54 -10.70 21.89 17.83
N VAL A 55 -10.79 20.58 18.01
CA VAL A 55 -12.04 19.81 18.01
C VAL A 55 -12.14 18.98 19.28
N ILE A 56 -13.28 19.03 19.94
CA ILE A 56 -13.56 18.19 21.11
C ILE A 56 -14.53 17.09 20.71
N LEU A 57 -14.13 15.86 20.95
CA LEU A 57 -14.92 14.67 20.64
C LEU A 57 -15.36 13.95 21.91
N ASN A 58 -16.52 13.32 21.86
CA ASN A 58 -16.96 12.44 22.92
C ASN A 58 -16.12 11.16 22.93
N LYS A 59 -15.40 10.92 24.03
CA LYS A 59 -14.50 9.77 24.18
C LYS A 59 -15.21 8.42 23.99
N SER A 60 -16.42 8.28 24.53
CA SER A 60 -17.19 7.04 24.38
C SER A 60 -17.58 6.77 22.93
N SER A 61 -17.89 7.81 22.16
CA SER A 61 -18.19 7.69 20.73
C SER A 61 -16.96 7.23 19.96
N VAL A 62 -15.78 7.79 20.24
CA VAL A 62 -14.51 7.38 19.63
C VAL A 62 -14.19 5.92 19.97
N GLN A 63 -14.38 5.51 21.21
CA GLN A 63 -14.18 4.13 21.64
C GLN A 63 -15.13 3.14 20.96
N ARG A 64 -16.34 3.57 20.62
CA ARG A 64 -17.31 2.77 19.87
C ARG A 64 -17.04 2.73 18.35
N GLY A 65 -16.06 3.46 17.87
CA GLY A 65 -15.64 3.42 16.46
C GLY A 65 -16.06 4.62 15.62
N LEU A 66 -16.34 5.77 16.24
CA LEU A 66 -16.58 7.02 15.48
C LEU A 66 -15.40 7.30 14.57
N ALA A 67 -15.67 7.51 13.28
CA ALA A 67 -14.71 7.81 12.23
C ALA A 67 -13.58 6.77 12.06
N ARG A 68 -13.76 5.54 12.56
CA ARG A 68 -12.78 4.47 12.37
C ARG A 68 -12.79 4.00 10.93
N SER A 69 -11.61 3.89 10.35
CA SER A 69 -11.44 3.40 8.97
C SER A 69 -10.19 2.52 8.84
N SER A 70 -10.17 1.70 7.80
CA SER A 70 -8.99 0.98 7.35
C SER A 70 -8.45 1.66 6.10
N TYR A 71 -7.15 1.85 6.05
CA TYR A 71 -6.45 2.42 4.92
C TYR A 71 -5.81 1.30 4.10
N PHE A 72 -6.07 1.30 2.81
CA PHE A 72 -5.51 0.33 1.86
C PHE A 72 -4.66 1.05 0.82
N ARG A 73 -3.52 0.49 0.53
CA ARG A 73 -2.61 0.96 -0.49
C ARG A 73 -2.11 -0.21 -1.31
N PRO A 74 -2.29 -0.21 -2.63
CA PRO A 74 -1.70 -1.20 -3.50
C PRO A 74 -0.20 -0.95 -3.66
N VAL A 75 0.54 -2.04 -3.71
CA VAL A 75 1.94 -2.06 -4.11
C VAL A 75 2.02 -2.89 -5.38
N SER A 76 2.54 -2.32 -6.45
CA SER A 76 2.65 -2.99 -7.74
C SER A 76 4.05 -2.84 -8.32
N ALA A 77 4.45 -3.81 -9.12
CA ALA A 77 5.67 -3.78 -9.90
C ALA A 77 5.40 -4.25 -11.33
N GLU A 78 5.99 -3.58 -12.29
CA GLU A 78 5.95 -3.98 -13.69
C GLU A 78 7.26 -4.68 -14.05
N LEU A 79 7.16 -5.77 -14.80
CA LEU A 79 8.31 -6.46 -15.37
C LEU A 79 8.66 -5.80 -16.70
N LEU A 80 9.74 -5.06 -16.71
CA LEU A 80 10.20 -4.36 -17.90
C LEU A 80 10.96 -5.30 -18.83
N ARG A 81 10.81 -5.06 -20.12
CA ARG A 81 11.61 -5.70 -21.16
C ARG A 81 12.61 -4.69 -21.70
N TYR A 82 13.84 -5.12 -21.81
CA TYR A 82 14.96 -4.31 -22.26
C TYR A 82 15.43 -4.75 -23.66
N SER A 83 16.23 -3.92 -24.30
CA SER A 83 16.89 -4.27 -25.56
C SER A 83 17.77 -5.52 -25.37
N GLY A 84 17.83 -6.36 -26.41
CA GLY A 84 18.59 -7.61 -26.33
C GLY A 84 17.86 -8.79 -25.70
N GLY A 85 16.54 -8.68 -25.47
CA GLY A 85 15.72 -9.77 -24.91
C GLY A 85 15.85 -9.96 -23.41
N LEU A 86 16.51 -9.02 -22.71
CA LEU A 86 16.63 -9.03 -21.26
C LEU A 86 15.30 -8.58 -20.62
N THR A 87 14.94 -9.20 -19.50
CA THR A 87 13.70 -8.88 -18.75
C THR A 87 13.99 -8.81 -17.26
N ASP A 88 13.14 -8.06 -16.55
CA ASP A 88 13.04 -8.19 -15.11
C ASP A 88 12.48 -9.56 -14.76
N GLU A 89 12.87 -10.11 -13.62
CA GLU A 89 12.38 -11.37 -13.10
C GLU A 89 11.87 -11.21 -11.68
N LEU A 90 10.75 -11.87 -11.37
CA LEU A 90 10.24 -11.99 -10.00
C LEU A 90 10.93 -13.18 -9.36
N GLU A 91 11.67 -12.90 -8.30
CA GLU A 91 12.41 -13.92 -7.55
C GLU A 91 12.87 -13.34 -6.20
N ILE A 92 13.26 -14.22 -5.30
CA ILE A 92 14.04 -13.80 -4.13
C ILE A 92 15.48 -13.60 -4.60
N PRO A 93 16.04 -12.38 -4.53
CA PRO A 93 17.40 -12.12 -4.99
C PRO A 93 18.44 -12.99 -4.28
N ASP A 94 19.40 -13.53 -5.01
CA ASP A 94 20.53 -14.27 -4.44
C ASP A 94 21.52 -13.31 -3.74
N LYS A 95 22.29 -13.84 -2.80
CA LYS A 95 23.32 -13.09 -2.06
C LYS A 95 24.40 -12.46 -2.94
N GLU A 96 24.60 -13.02 -4.14
CA GLU A 96 25.55 -12.51 -5.14
C GLU A 96 24.98 -11.37 -5.99
N THR A 97 23.67 -11.14 -5.91
CA THR A 97 22.99 -10.07 -6.66
C THR A 97 23.49 -8.70 -6.20
N LYS A 98 23.85 -7.86 -7.16
CA LYS A 98 24.34 -6.51 -6.85
C LYS A 98 23.27 -5.68 -6.16
N GLY A 99 23.56 -5.22 -4.95
CA GLY A 99 22.63 -4.46 -4.12
C GLY A 99 21.73 -5.31 -3.23
N TYR A 100 22.08 -6.60 -3.06
CA TYR A 100 21.40 -7.49 -2.14
C TYR A 100 21.20 -6.84 -0.77
N ARG A 101 19.99 -6.93 -0.24
CA ARG A 101 19.64 -6.46 1.10
C ARG A 101 19.93 -7.56 2.13
N THR A 102 19.49 -7.37 3.34
CA THR A 102 19.62 -8.41 4.36
C THR A 102 18.59 -9.52 4.16
N GLU A 103 18.97 -10.75 4.44
CA GLU A 103 18.08 -11.93 4.34
C GLU A 103 16.77 -11.74 5.15
N ALA A 104 16.85 -11.00 6.26
CA ALA A 104 15.72 -10.70 7.12
C ALA A 104 14.64 -9.84 6.41
N GLU A 105 15.01 -9.04 5.41
CA GLU A 105 14.06 -8.18 4.66
C GLU A 105 13.24 -8.98 3.66
N TYR A 106 13.72 -10.15 3.20
CA TYR A 106 13.01 -11.04 2.26
C TYR A 106 12.18 -12.14 2.93
N LYS A 107 12.13 -12.19 4.24
CA LYS A 107 11.53 -13.27 5.05
C LYS A 107 10.05 -13.58 4.76
N PHE A 108 9.32 -12.63 4.16
CA PHE A 108 7.89 -12.75 3.88
C PHE A 108 7.59 -13.13 2.43
N LEU A 109 8.62 -13.27 1.59
CA LEU A 109 8.46 -13.66 0.20
C LEU A 109 8.31 -15.18 0.06
N GLU A 110 7.43 -15.59 -0.84
CA GLU A 110 7.33 -16.97 -1.30
C GLU A 110 8.32 -17.24 -2.46
N GLU A 111 8.38 -18.47 -2.95
CA GLU A 111 9.31 -18.88 -4.01
C GLU A 111 9.12 -18.09 -5.32
N ASP A 112 7.92 -17.58 -5.56
CA ASP A 112 7.59 -16.72 -6.70
C ASP A 112 8.07 -15.26 -6.57
N GLY A 113 8.69 -14.92 -5.45
CA GLY A 113 9.14 -13.56 -5.16
C GLY A 113 8.05 -12.62 -4.68
N ILE A 114 6.85 -13.11 -4.37
CA ILE A 114 5.73 -12.29 -3.89
C ILE A 114 5.43 -12.62 -2.43
N ILE A 115 4.95 -11.62 -1.70
CA ILE A 115 4.62 -11.78 -0.29
C ILE A 115 3.37 -12.66 -0.10
N TYR A 116 3.35 -13.48 0.96
CA TYR A 116 2.15 -14.21 1.33
C TYR A 116 1.10 -13.31 2.03
N PRO A 117 -0.20 -13.59 1.86
CA PRO A 117 -1.28 -12.87 2.56
C PRO A 117 -1.13 -12.95 4.09
N GLU A 118 -1.68 -11.97 4.81
CA GLU A 118 -1.66 -11.85 6.27
C GLU A 118 -0.28 -11.58 6.90
N ALA A 119 0.78 -11.44 6.11
CA ALA A 119 2.10 -11.07 6.59
C ALA A 119 2.08 -9.69 7.27
N LYS A 120 2.62 -9.62 8.48
CA LYS A 120 2.75 -8.36 9.23
C LYS A 120 4.06 -7.68 8.89
N LEU A 121 3.98 -6.57 8.20
CA LEU A 121 5.07 -5.84 7.60
C LEU A 121 5.51 -4.65 8.45
N ASN A 122 6.80 -4.44 8.47
CA ASN A 122 7.44 -3.24 9.00
C ASN A 122 8.20 -2.51 7.89
N GLU A 123 8.71 -1.33 8.20
CA GLU A 123 9.55 -0.58 7.26
C GLU A 123 10.77 -1.41 6.82
N GLY A 124 11.12 -1.31 5.55
CA GLY A 124 12.23 -2.04 4.96
C GLY A 124 11.88 -3.46 4.50
N ASP A 125 10.81 -4.09 5.01
CA ASP A 125 10.40 -5.42 4.55
C ASP A 125 10.06 -5.38 3.05
N VAL A 126 10.57 -6.34 2.31
CA VAL A 126 10.34 -6.48 0.87
C VAL A 126 9.00 -7.15 0.64
N VAL A 127 8.19 -6.56 -0.23
CA VAL A 127 6.86 -7.07 -0.58
C VAL A 127 6.82 -7.70 -1.97
N ILE A 128 7.68 -7.26 -2.87
CA ILE A 128 7.86 -7.84 -4.21
C ILE A 128 9.34 -7.98 -4.47
N GLY A 129 9.83 -9.19 -4.53
CA GLY A 129 11.21 -9.52 -4.91
C GLY A 129 11.36 -9.44 -6.42
N ARG A 130 12.30 -8.64 -6.87
CA ARG A 130 12.58 -8.44 -8.29
C ARG A 130 14.04 -8.21 -8.53
N THR A 131 14.56 -8.84 -9.57
CA THR A 131 15.88 -8.56 -10.09
C THR A 131 15.78 -8.00 -11.50
N SER A 132 16.69 -7.10 -11.82
CA SER A 132 16.78 -6.46 -13.13
C SER A 132 18.16 -6.68 -13.76
N PRO A 133 18.25 -6.74 -15.09
CA PRO A 133 19.53 -6.78 -15.77
C PRO A 133 20.33 -5.49 -15.53
N PRO A 134 21.64 -5.49 -15.71
CA PRO A 134 22.47 -4.31 -15.58
C PRO A 134 22.08 -3.23 -16.58
N ARG A 135 22.10 -1.95 -16.16
CA ARG A 135 21.60 -0.83 -16.99
C ARG A 135 22.51 -0.43 -18.15
N PHE A 136 23.82 -0.68 -18.03
CA PHE A 136 24.81 -0.21 -18.97
C PHE A 136 25.70 -1.39 -19.39
N LEU A 137 25.64 -1.73 -20.66
CA LEU A 137 26.50 -2.68 -21.32
C LEU A 137 27.38 -1.86 -22.28
N ASN A 138 28.64 -1.64 -21.91
CA ASN A 138 29.55 -0.80 -22.70
C ASN A 138 30.23 -1.57 -23.83
N SER A 139 30.27 -2.91 -23.75
CA SER A 139 30.88 -3.76 -24.80
C SER A 139 30.21 -5.13 -24.86
N LEU A 140 30.41 -5.83 -26.00
CA LEU A 140 29.92 -7.21 -26.18
C LEU A 140 30.55 -8.20 -25.18
N ASP A 141 31.78 -7.95 -24.74
CA ASP A 141 32.46 -8.78 -23.75
C ASP A 141 31.86 -8.58 -22.35
N GLU A 142 31.50 -7.35 -22.00
CA GLU A 142 30.76 -7.08 -20.79
C GLU A 142 29.32 -7.64 -20.81
N TYR A 143 28.74 -7.77 -22.01
CA TYR A 143 27.44 -8.42 -22.18
C TYR A 143 27.50 -9.88 -21.73
N ASN A 144 28.51 -10.63 -22.19
CA ASN A 144 28.65 -12.02 -21.80
C ASN A 144 29.01 -12.23 -20.33
N LEU A 145 29.73 -11.28 -19.72
CA LEU A 145 30.08 -11.30 -18.30
C LEU A 145 28.93 -10.78 -17.41
N SER A 146 28.15 -9.84 -17.90
CA SER A 146 27.09 -9.17 -17.12
C SER A 146 25.74 -9.87 -17.19
N VAL A 147 25.51 -10.78 -18.13
CA VAL A 147 24.30 -11.61 -18.19
C VAL A 147 24.12 -12.44 -16.90
N GLY A 148 25.21 -12.73 -16.19
CA GLY A 148 25.19 -13.39 -14.88
C GLY A 148 25.04 -12.48 -13.67
N VAL A 149 25.15 -11.13 -13.80
CA VAL A 149 25.14 -10.21 -12.66
C VAL A 149 23.90 -9.36 -12.71
N ARG A 150 22.82 -9.87 -12.16
CA ARG A 150 21.56 -9.12 -12.00
C ARG A 150 21.68 -8.10 -10.86
N ARG A 151 20.80 -7.13 -10.85
CA ARG A 151 20.73 -6.08 -9.83
C ARG A 151 19.42 -6.20 -9.06
N GLU A 152 19.50 -6.05 -7.77
CA GLU A 152 18.34 -5.95 -6.89
C GLU A 152 17.47 -4.74 -7.26
N SER A 153 16.18 -4.96 -7.50
CA SER A 153 15.19 -3.94 -7.84
C SER A 153 13.83 -4.20 -7.18
N SER A 154 13.84 -4.92 -6.07
CA SER A 154 12.65 -5.27 -5.30
C SER A 154 11.93 -4.04 -4.76
N VAL A 155 10.66 -4.20 -4.51
CA VAL A 155 9.83 -3.19 -3.87
C VAL A 155 9.70 -3.50 -2.39
N ALA A 156 10.10 -2.53 -1.55
CA ALA A 156 10.01 -2.63 -0.10
C ALA A 156 9.18 -1.50 0.47
N LEU A 157 8.67 -1.69 1.70
CA LEU A 157 8.00 -0.64 2.45
C LEU A 157 8.97 0.50 2.77
N LYS A 158 8.46 1.72 2.64
CA LYS A 158 9.24 2.93 2.92
C LYS A 158 9.35 3.17 4.44
N HIS A 159 10.24 4.08 4.78
CA HIS A 159 10.40 4.52 6.17
C HIS A 159 9.07 5.05 6.74
N GLY A 160 8.73 4.60 7.95
CA GLY A 160 7.47 4.93 8.63
C GLY A 160 6.25 4.14 8.16
N GLU A 161 6.36 3.32 7.13
CA GLU A 161 5.26 2.46 6.66
C GLU A 161 5.25 1.13 7.42
N LYS A 162 4.06 0.70 7.80
CA LYS A 162 3.79 -0.61 8.39
C LYS A 162 2.37 -1.04 8.08
N GLY A 163 2.12 -2.32 8.04
CA GLY A 163 0.78 -2.83 7.76
C GLY A 163 0.72 -4.34 7.74
N THR A 164 -0.36 -4.84 7.21
CA THR A 164 -0.56 -6.27 6.98
C THR A 164 -0.92 -6.46 5.52
N ALA A 165 -0.31 -7.44 4.86
CA ALA A 165 -0.70 -7.82 3.50
C ALA A 165 -2.13 -8.38 3.55
N ASP A 166 -3.04 -7.79 2.80
CA ASP A 166 -4.45 -8.19 2.80
C ASP A 166 -4.73 -9.11 1.61
N PHE A 167 -4.44 -8.63 0.42
CA PHE A 167 -4.74 -9.34 -0.81
C PHE A 167 -3.55 -9.32 -1.76
N VAL A 168 -3.26 -10.47 -2.37
CA VAL A 168 -2.12 -10.67 -3.29
C VAL A 168 -2.64 -11.34 -4.55
N PHE A 169 -2.28 -10.82 -5.74
CA PHE A 169 -2.66 -11.35 -7.04
C PHE A 169 -1.72 -10.90 -8.16
#